data_8d31b9a0e0432b20951b9b12d6370a22
#
_entry.id   8d31b9a0e0432b20951b9b12d6370a22
#
_cell.length_a   1.000
_cell.length_b   1.000
_cell.length_c   1.000
_cell.angle_alpha   90.00
_cell.angle_beta   90.00
_cell.angle_gamma   90.00
#
_symmetry.space_group_name_H-M   'P 1'
#
loop_
_entity.id
_entity.type
_entity.pdbx_description
1 polymer ?
#
loop_
_entity_poly.entity_id
_entity_poly.type
_entity_poly.pdbx_seq_one_letter_code
_entity_poly.pdbx_strand_id
1 'polypeptide(L)'
;NLNISRMNGLSGNYGSSFLNDKVNYTPMILCFAQELFFQDINLEVNKKINKKTRSTFVLANQIYNKDFLEGKTKGENGMISSSIIVADITHKIKKGHTIRMELQNLFSQQLKEAEKLAEGDWSMGLIEYTVSPNWFFTVQDMYNWGHEDSKKRLHYLNLNVGYSKKSNRFEIGYGKKREGIFCVGGICKLVPSSNGFNISVSSSF
;
A
#
# COMPACT_ATOMS: atom_id res chain seq x y z
N ASN A 1 -2.62 -18.94 1.62
CA ASN A 1 -2.14 -18.65 0.26
C ASN A 1 -0.69 -18.21 0.34
N LEU A 2 0.17 -18.80 -0.47
CA LEU A 2 1.55 -18.36 -0.70
C LEU A 2 1.65 -17.93 -2.16
N ASN A 3 2.11 -16.70 -2.41
CA ASN A 3 2.34 -16.17 -3.74
C ASN A 3 3.79 -15.74 -3.88
N ILE A 4 4.37 -16.03 -5.02
CA ILE A 4 5.74 -15.63 -5.38
C ILE A 4 5.68 -15.07 -6.78
N SER A 5 6.13 -13.83 -6.95
CA SER A 5 6.28 -13.19 -8.25
C SER A 5 7.67 -12.56 -8.40
N ARG A 6 8.21 -12.62 -9.60
CA ARG A 6 9.53 -12.07 -9.90
C ARG A 6 9.56 -11.50 -11.31
N MET A 7 10.13 -10.33 -11.48
CA MET A 7 10.35 -9.68 -12.76
C MET A 7 11.83 -9.27 -12.86
N ASN A 8 12.51 -9.79 -13.86
CA ASN A 8 13.89 -9.45 -14.14
C ASN A 8 13.96 -8.64 -15.44
N GLY A 9 14.92 -7.72 -15.53
CA GLY A 9 15.22 -7.01 -16.76
C GLY A 9 15.79 -7.96 -17.81
N LEU A 10 15.39 -7.76 -19.03
CA LEU A 10 16.16 -8.27 -20.18
C LEU A 10 17.47 -7.46 -20.19
N SER A 11 18.61 -8.14 -20.18
CA SER A 11 19.92 -7.49 -20.21
C SER A 11 20.08 -6.65 -21.47
N GLY A 12 19.82 -5.36 -21.36
CA GLY A 12 20.16 -4.36 -22.35
C GLY A 12 20.93 -3.26 -21.65
N ASN A 13 22.10 -2.88 -22.18
CA ASN A 13 22.80 -1.70 -21.71
C ASN A 13 21.89 -0.48 -21.87
N TYR A 14 21.34 0.04 -20.79
CA TYR A 14 20.79 1.40 -20.75
C TYR A 14 21.95 2.38 -20.76
N GLY A 15 22.61 2.49 -21.91
CA GLY A 15 23.54 3.57 -22.19
C GLY A 15 22.77 4.72 -22.79
N SER A 16 22.94 5.90 -22.22
CA SER A 16 22.48 7.19 -22.74
C SER A 16 23.11 7.47 -24.09
N SER A 17 22.51 6.98 -25.18
CA SER A 17 22.78 7.47 -26.53
C SER A 17 21.57 7.17 -27.39
N PHE A 18 20.77 8.19 -27.64
CA PHE A 18 19.58 8.16 -28.50
C PHE A 18 19.88 8.06 -30.01
N LEU A 19 21.12 7.87 -30.37
CA LEU A 19 21.55 7.82 -31.78
C LEU A 19 22.56 6.67 -31.96
N ASN A 20 22.12 5.63 -32.65
CA ASN A 20 22.95 4.55 -33.24
C ASN A 20 23.25 3.29 -32.38
N ASP A 21 22.34 2.70 -31.67
CA ASP A 21 22.58 1.33 -31.21
C ASP A 21 21.48 0.36 -31.66
N LYS A 22 21.90 -0.63 -32.46
CA LYS A 22 21.14 -1.85 -32.72
C LYS A 22 20.91 -2.54 -31.39
N VAL A 23 19.68 -2.47 -30.88
CA VAL A 23 19.26 -3.19 -29.69
C VAL A 23 19.28 -4.68 -30.00
N ASN A 24 20.33 -5.37 -29.61
CA ASN A 24 20.40 -6.82 -29.66
C ASN A 24 19.57 -7.39 -28.51
N TYR A 25 18.33 -7.75 -28.79
CA TYR A 25 17.51 -8.56 -27.90
C TYR A 25 17.96 -10.00 -28.01
N THR A 26 18.60 -10.52 -27.00
CA THR A 26 18.78 -11.97 -26.83
C THR A 26 17.58 -12.49 -26.07
N PRO A 27 16.63 -13.22 -26.71
CA PRO A 27 15.49 -13.78 -25.98
C PRO A 27 15.98 -14.95 -25.13
N MET A 28 16.24 -14.71 -23.87
CA MET A 28 16.63 -15.74 -22.92
C MET A 28 15.43 -16.16 -22.10
N ILE A 29 14.72 -17.17 -22.56
CA ILE A 29 13.52 -17.74 -21.92
C ILE A 29 13.81 -18.37 -20.54
N LEU A 30 15.06 -18.63 -20.18
CA LEU A 30 15.45 -19.33 -18.95
C LEU A 30 16.69 -18.79 -18.23
N CYS A 31 17.26 -17.68 -18.62
CA CYS A 31 18.35 -17.09 -17.85
C CYS A 31 17.83 -16.02 -16.90
N PHE A 32 18.14 -16.17 -15.62
CA PHE A 32 17.99 -15.15 -14.62
C PHE A 32 18.84 -13.94 -15.06
N ALA A 33 18.19 -12.96 -15.65
CA ALA A 33 18.85 -11.72 -16.08
C ALA A 33 19.56 -11.08 -14.89
N GLN A 34 20.69 -10.44 -15.14
CA GLN A 34 21.58 -9.93 -14.10
C GLN A 34 20.97 -8.81 -13.23
N GLU A 35 19.89 -8.17 -13.68
CA GLU A 35 19.23 -7.10 -12.93
C GLU A 35 17.83 -7.53 -12.48
N LEU A 36 17.61 -7.53 -11.16
CA LEU A 36 16.31 -7.73 -10.55
C LEU A 36 15.55 -6.39 -10.59
N PHE A 37 14.35 -6.35 -11.17
CA PHE A 37 13.49 -5.18 -11.15
C PHE A 37 12.44 -5.25 -10.05
N PHE A 38 11.87 -6.44 -9.85
CA PHE A 38 10.85 -6.66 -8.86
C PHE A 38 10.83 -8.11 -8.40
N GLN A 39 10.68 -8.32 -7.10
CA GLN A 39 10.39 -9.62 -6.50
C GLN A 39 9.39 -9.41 -5.38
N ASP A 40 8.34 -10.19 -5.34
CA ASP A 40 7.35 -10.22 -4.27
C ASP A 40 7.16 -11.64 -3.78
N ILE A 41 7.21 -11.81 -2.47
CA ILE A 41 6.89 -13.05 -1.78
C ILE A 41 5.90 -12.69 -0.69
N ASN A 42 4.70 -13.24 -0.75
CA ASN A 42 3.71 -13.00 0.28
C ASN A 42 3.03 -14.29 0.77
N LEU A 43 2.79 -14.33 2.06
CA LEU A 43 2.06 -15.37 2.75
C LEU A 43 0.82 -14.77 3.39
N GLU A 44 -0.34 -15.24 3.00
CA GLU A 44 -1.63 -14.82 3.55
C GLU A 44 -2.28 -16.00 4.28
N VAL A 45 -2.65 -15.77 5.53
CA VAL A 45 -3.39 -16.72 6.36
C VAL A 45 -4.74 -16.14 6.74
N ASN A 46 -5.81 -16.74 6.22
CA ASN A 46 -7.18 -16.39 6.55
C ASN A 46 -7.74 -17.44 7.52
N LYS A 47 -8.20 -17.01 8.70
CA LYS A 47 -8.76 -17.89 9.71
C LYS A 47 -10.12 -17.39 10.20
N LYS A 48 -11.11 -18.26 10.12
CA LYS A 48 -12.39 -18.07 10.81
C LYS A 48 -12.25 -18.59 12.24
N ILE A 49 -12.05 -17.67 13.21
CA ILE A 49 -11.86 -18.03 14.62
C ILE A 49 -13.15 -18.63 15.19
N ASN A 50 -14.29 -17.98 14.88
CA ASN A 50 -15.63 -18.47 15.24
C ASN A 50 -16.69 -17.92 14.27
N LYS A 51 -18.00 -18.17 14.53
CA LYS A 51 -19.10 -17.70 13.67
C LYS A 51 -19.18 -16.18 13.53
N LYS A 52 -18.60 -15.42 14.48
CA LYS A 52 -18.64 -13.95 14.52
C LYS A 52 -17.32 -13.30 14.16
N THR A 53 -16.20 -14.02 14.24
CA THR A 53 -14.85 -13.44 14.13
C THR A 53 -14.05 -14.09 13.01
N ARG A 54 -13.48 -13.26 12.16
CA ARG A 54 -12.51 -13.63 11.12
C ARG A 54 -11.25 -12.83 11.32
N SER A 55 -10.11 -13.43 11.02
CA SER A 55 -8.81 -12.77 11.00
C SER A 55 -8.08 -13.07 9.71
N THR A 56 -7.34 -12.10 9.23
CA THR A 56 -6.38 -12.23 8.14
C THR A 56 -5.04 -11.78 8.64
N PHE A 57 -4.02 -12.55 8.36
CA PHE A 57 -2.63 -12.21 8.64
C PHE A 57 -1.84 -12.29 7.36
N VAL A 58 -1.08 -11.24 7.03
CA VAL A 58 -0.24 -11.18 5.83
C VAL A 58 1.20 -10.87 6.23
N LEU A 59 2.11 -11.63 5.68
CA LEU A 59 3.55 -11.33 5.65
C LEU A 59 3.94 -11.18 4.20
N ALA A 60 4.51 -10.05 3.83
CA ALA A 60 5.01 -9.82 2.48
C ALA A 60 6.43 -9.26 2.55
N ASN A 61 7.25 -9.69 1.60
CA ASN A 61 8.56 -9.11 1.35
C ASN A 61 8.68 -8.77 -0.12
N GLN A 62 8.98 -7.52 -0.39
CA GLN A 62 9.14 -6.97 -1.73
C GLN A 62 10.54 -6.42 -1.90
N ILE A 63 11.20 -6.80 -2.97
CA ILE A 63 12.46 -6.21 -3.40
C ILE A 63 12.22 -5.60 -4.78
N TYR A 64 12.50 -4.32 -4.94
CA TYR A 64 12.22 -3.64 -6.19
C TYR A 64 13.20 -2.52 -6.49
N ASN A 65 13.41 -2.29 -7.79
CA ASN A 65 14.15 -1.15 -8.28
C ASN A 65 13.20 0.05 -8.40
N LYS A 66 13.30 0.98 -7.44
CA LYS A 66 12.40 2.14 -7.36
C LYS A 66 12.58 3.06 -8.56
N ASP A 67 13.80 3.23 -9.07
CA ASP A 67 14.08 4.07 -10.23
C ASP A 67 13.36 3.56 -11.48
N PHE A 68 13.39 2.25 -11.69
CA PHE A 68 12.73 1.63 -12.82
C PHE A 68 11.20 1.72 -12.73
N LEU A 69 10.62 1.38 -11.56
CA LEU A 69 9.17 1.37 -11.37
C LEU A 69 8.55 2.77 -11.37
N GLU A 70 9.26 3.76 -10.90
CA GLU A 70 8.79 5.15 -10.85
C GLU A 70 9.25 6.00 -12.04
N GLY A 71 9.98 5.41 -13.01
CA GLY A 71 10.49 6.12 -14.18
C GLY A 71 11.48 7.23 -13.83
N LYS A 72 12.31 7.02 -12.78
CA LYS A 72 13.30 7.96 -12.30
C LYS A 72 14.68 7.71 -12.94
N THR A 73 15.59 8.64 -12.71
CA THR A 73 16.98 8.49 -13.14
C THR A 73 17.66 7.32 -12.42
N LYS A 74 18.40 6.50 -13.17
CA LYS A 74 19.13 5.35 -12.61
C LYS A 74 20.09 5.79 -11.51
N GLY A 75 19.98 5.16 -10.34
CA GLY A 75 20.81 5.44 -9.16
C GLY A 75 20.26 6.50 -8.21
N GLU A 76 19.14 7.15 -8.55
CA GLU A 76 18.51 8.17 -7.70
C GLU A 76 17.93 7.55 -6.41
N ASN A 77 17.21 6.45 -6.52
CA ASN A 77 16.58 5.75 -5.38
C ASN A 77 17.09 4.32 -5.19
N GLY A 78 17.51 3.65 -6.26
CA GLY A 78 18.12 2.33 -6.23
C GLY A 78 17.18 1.19 -5.88
N MET A 79 17.77 0.14 -5.30
CA MET A 79 17.07 -1.07 -4.87
C MET A 79 16.56 -0.93 -3.44
N ILE A 80 15.27 -1.21 -3.24
CA ILE A 80 14.61 -1.17 -1.94
C ILE A 80 14.06 -2.55 -1.60
N SER A 81 14.23 -2.96 -0.34
CA SER A 81 13.54 -4.09 0.27
C SER A 81 12.49 -3.57 1.24
N SER A 82 11.26 -4.03 1.11
CA SER A 82 10.16 -3.69 2.00
C SER A 82 9.57 -4.96 2.59
N SER A 83 9.53 -5.04 3.91
CA SER A 83 8.84 -6.10 4.64
C SER A 83 7.56 -5.54 5.23
N ILE A 84 6.45 -6.18 4.94
CA ILE A 84 5.10 -5.72 5.31
C ILE A 84 4.45 -6.79 6.18
N ILE A 85 3.92 -6.38 7.32
CA ILE A 85 3.14 -7.22 8.23
C ILE A 85 1.76 -6.60 8.35
N VAL A 86 0.71 -7.39 8.09
CA VAL A 86 -0.69 -6.97 8.25
C VAL A 86 -1.41 -7.93 9.17
N ALA A 87 -2.14 -7.39 10.13
CA ALA A 87 -3.08 -8.12 10.95
C ALA A 87 -4.46 -7.44 10.86
N ASP A 88 -5.46 -8.15 10.34
CA ASP A 88 -6.84 -7.71 10.22
C ASP A 88 -7.75 -8.62 11.02
N ILE A 89 -8.65 -8.02 11.79
CA ILE A 89 -9.68 -8.74 12.55
C ILE A 89 -11.03 -8.08 12.30
N THR A 90 -11.98 -8.85 11.81
CA THR A 90 -13.38 -8.45 11.68
C THR A 90 -14.25 -9.22 12.67
N HIS A 91 -14.97 -8.50 13.51
CA HIS A 91 -15.87 -9.07 14.53
C HIS A 91 -17.31 -8.55 14.40
N LYS A 92 -18.27 -9.47 14.34
CA LYS A 92 -19.71 -9.16 14.37
C LYS A 92 -20.17 -9.06 15.82
N ILE A 93 -20.40 -7.83 16.31
CA ILE A 93 -20.84 -7.56 17.68
C ILE A 93 -22.25 -8.10 17.87
N LYS A 94 -23.19 -7.66 17.00
CA LYS A 94 -24.58 -8.11 16.95
C LYS A 94 -25.11 -8.03 15.51
N LYS A 95 -26.37 -8.38 15.28
CA LYS A 95 -27.00 -8.29 13.95
C LYS A 95 -26.89 -6.85 13.41
N GLY A 96 -26.30 -6.70 12.23
CA GLY A 96 -26.09 -5.42 11.58
C GLY A 96 -24.92 -4.57 12.12
N HIS A 97 -24.19 -5.01 13.14
CA HIS A 97 -23.09 -4.25 13.72
C HIS A 97 -21.77 -5.04 13.63
N THR A 98 -20.79 -4.47 12.94
CA THR A 98 -19.47 -5.08 12.73
C THR A 98 -18.39 -4.08 13.06
N ILE A 99 -17.33 -4.54 13.71
CA ILE A 99 -16.08 -3.80 13.90
C ILE A 99 -14.98 -4.51 13.14
N ARG A 100 -14.16 -3.76 12.42
CA ARG A 100 -12.94 -4.20 11.78
C ARG A 100 -11.77 -3.41 12.35
N MET A 101 -10.72 -4.09 12.71
CA MET A 101 -9.47 -3.50 13.18
C MET A 101 -8.35 -4.04 12.31
N GLU A 102 -7.50 -3.14 11.81
CA GLU A 102 -6.35 -3.49 11.00
C GLU A 102 -5.10 -2.78 11.52
N LEU A 103 -4.02 -3.52 11.63
CA LEU A 103 -2.69 -3.01 11.96
C LEU A 103 -1.74 -3.41 10.83
N GLN A 104 -0.98 -2.46 10.34
CA GLN A 104 0.06 -2.68 9.35
C GLN A 104 1.39 -2.09 9.82
N ASN A 105 2.46 -2.78 9.52
CA ASN A 105 3.82 -2.27 9.67
C ASN A 105 4.58 -2.52 8.38
N LEU A 106 5.27 -1.51 7.91
CA LEU A 106 6.17 -1.55 6.77
C LEU A 106 7.56 -1.18 7.26
N PHE A 107 8.51 -2.07 7.01
CA PHE A 107 9.93 -1.86 7.25
C PHE A 107 10.61 -1.71 5.90
N SER A 108 11.28 -0.59 5.68
CA SER A 108 11.91 -0.27 4.41
C SER A 108 13.42 -0.17 4.57
N GLN A 109 14.14 -0.93 3.77
CA GLN A 109 15.60 -0.93 3.76
C GLN A 109 16.14 -0.70 2.35
N GLN A 110 17.08 0.19 2.24
CA GLN A 110 17.81 0.40 1.01
C GLN A 110 18.92 -0.64 0.88
N LEU A 111 18.95 -1.36 -0.23
CA LEU A 111 19.90 -2.47 -0.47
C LEU A 111 21.18 -2.02 -1.16
N LYS A 112 21.15 -0.89 -1.87
CA LYS A 112 22.32 -0.30 -2.56
C LYS A 112 22.36 1.18 -2.29
N GLU A 113 23.57 1.75 -2.30
CA GLU A 113 23.76 3.19 -2.22
C GLU A 113 22.97 3.89 -3.33
N ALA A 114 22.31 4.97 -2.95
CA ALA A 114 21.53 5.81 -3.83
C ALA A 114 21.58 7.26 -3.33
N GLU A 115 21.28 8.20 -4.22
CA GLU A 115 21.31 9.64 -3.87
C GLU A 115 20.22 10.00 -2.86
N LYS A 116 19.06 9.32 -2.94
CA LYS A 116 17.95 9.54 -2.01
C LYS A 116 17.80 8.36 -1.07
N LEU A 117 17.62 8.69 0.19
CA LEU A 117 17.38 7.71 1.25
C LEU A 117 15.95 7.14 1.19
N ALA A 118 15.77 5.94 1.74
CA ALA A 118 14.46 5.35 1.88
C ALA A 118 13.53 6.25 2.71
N GLU A 119 12.22 6.22 2.41
CA GLU A 119 11.22 7.05 3.11
C GLU A 119 11.01 6.65 4.57
N GLY A 120 11.71 5.63 5.06
CA GLY A 120 11.65 5.12 6.42
C GLY A 120 10.56 4.09 6.65
N ASP A 121 10.39 3.74 7.90
CA ASP A 121 9.43 2.74 8.35
C ASP A 121 8.09 3.38 8.70
N TRP A 122 7.01 2.61 8.49
CA TRP A 122 5.65 3.09 8.66
C TRP A 122 4.82 2.11 9.48
N SER A 123 3.92 2.67 10.27
CA SER A 123 2.84 1.91 10.90
C SER A 123 1.50 2.51 10.53
N MET A 124 0.48 1.68 10.39
CA MET A 124 -0.90 2.10 10.16
C MET A 124 -1.84 1.33 11.07
N GLY A 125 -2.75 2.06 11.71
CA GLY A 125 -3.87 1.52 12.45
C GLY A 125 -5.19 1.98 11.85
N LEU A 126 -6.15 1.08 11.68
CA LEU A 126 -7.51 1.35 11.23
C LEU A 126 -8.50 0.71 12.18
N ILE A 127 -9.53 1.46 12.52
CA ILE A 127 -10.74 0.95 13.16
C ILE A 127 -11.93 1.38 12.30
N GLU A 128 -12.72 0.42 11.86
CA GLU A 128 -13.94 0.65 11.12
C GLU A 128 -15.12 0.03 11.86
N TYR A 129 -16.15 0.82 12.10
CA TYR A 129 -17.41 0.37 12.68
C TYR A 129 -18.54 0.54 11.68
N THR A 130 -19.16 -0.55 11.31
CA THR A 130 -20.26 -0.58 10.35
C THR A 130 -21.58 -0.87 11.05
N VAL A 131 -22.57 -0.04 10.76
CA VAL A 131 -23.99 -0.22 11.15
C VAL A 131 -24.78 -0.49 9.87
N SER A 132 -24.87 -1.77 9.54
CA SER A 132 -25.58 -2.23 8.34
C SER A 132 -27.09 -1.91 8.41
N PRO A 133 -27.73 -1.47 7.30
CA PRO A 133 -27.17 -1.51 5.96
C PRO A 133 -26.47 -0.22 5.51
N ASN A 134 -26.49 0.85 6.30
CA ASN A 134 -26.26 2.18 5.74
C ASN A 134 -25.00 2.90 6.24
N TRP A 135 -24.67 2.81 7.52
CA TRP A 135 -23.66 3.67 8.15
C TRP A 135 -22.31 2.96 8.31
N PHE A 136 -21.24 3.71 8.14
CA PHE A 136 -19.89 3.31 8.55
C PHE A 136 -19.13 4.50 9.14
N PHE A 137 -18.23 4.20 10.07
CA PHE A 137 -17.38 5.13 10.78
C PHE A 137 -15.96 4.58 10.74
N THR A 138 -14.98 5.39 10.37
CA THR A 138 -13.58 4.96 10.33
C THR A 138 -12.68 5.94 11.04
N VAL A 139 -11.72 5.39 11.75
CA VAL A 139 -10.56 6.10 12.30
C VAL A 139 -9.34 5.41 11.76
N GLN A 140 -8.46 6.15 11.11
CA GLN A 140 -7.20 5.64 10.58
C GLN A 140 -6.08 6.60 10.95
N ASP A 141 -4.95 6.06 11.40
CA ASP A 141 -3.72 6.81 11.54
C ASP A 141 -2.59 6.07 10.83
N MET A 142 -1.81 6.80 10.04
CA MET A 142 -0.56 6.33 9.46
C MET A 142 0.57 7.16 10.06
N TYR A 143 1.59 6.52 10.56
CA TYR A 143 2.74 7.16 11.19
C TYR A 143 4.05 6.75 10.54
N ASN A 144 4.79 7.72 10.01
CA ASN A 144 6.15 7.51 9.57
C ASN A 144 7.10 7.68 10.74
N TRP A 145 7.46 6.59 11.40
CA TRP A 145 8.34 6.62 12.56
C TRP A 145 9.81 6.42 12.21
N GLY A 146 10.10 5.80 11.09
CA GLY A 146 11.46 5.44 10.67
C GLY A 146 12.14 6.45 9.75
N HIS A 147 11.51 7.60 9.43
CA HIS A 147 12.16 8.59 8.59
C HIS A 147 13.38 9.20 9.28
N GLU A 148 14.52 9.33 8.57
CA GLU A 148 15.76 9.90 9.13
C GLU A 148 15.57 11.31 9.62
N ASP A 149 14.95 12.18 8.82
CA ASP A 149 14.56 13.52 9.23
C ASP A 149 13.36 13.46 10.19
N SER A 150 13.60 13.81 11.45
CA SER A 150 12.57 13.81 12.50
C SER A 150 11.37 14.73 12.17
N LYS A 151 11.58 15.80 11.38
CA LYS A 151 10.51 16.70 10.95
C LYS A 151 9.53 16.05 9.98
N LYS A 152 9.92 14.94 9.35
CA LYS A 152 9.10 14.16 8.42
C LYS A 152 8.43 12.96 9.09
N ARG A 153 8.67 12.73 10.38
CA ARG A 153 7.97 11.73 11.20
C ARG A 153 6.59 12.24 11.54
N LEU A 154 5.65 12.12 10.62
CA LEU A 154 4.34 12.74 10.71
C LEU A 154 3.25 11.68 10.87
N HIS A 155 2.25 12.03 11.67
CA HIS A 155 0.97 11.33 11.74
C HIS A 155 0.02 11.81 10.65
N TYR A 156 -0.72 10.87 10.07
CA TYR A 156 -1.76 11.10 9.07
C TYR A 156 -3.08 10.56 9.62
N LEU A 157 -3.55 11.20 10.71
CA LEU A 157 -4.82 10.86 11.34
C LEU A 157 -5.96 11.32 10.44
N ASN A 158 -6.91 10.42 10.19
CA ASN A 158 -8.09 10.67 9.40
C ASN A 158 -9.33 10.00 10.01
N LEU A 159 -10.41 10.77 10.09
CA LEU A 159 -11.72 10.36 10.59
C LEU A 159 -12.72 10.45 9.45
N ASN A 160 -13.55 9.42 9.24
CA ASN A 160 -14.60 9.46 8.24
C ASN A 160 -15.90 8.89 8.77
N VAL A 161 -16.99 9.49 8.31
CA VAL A 161 -18.36 9.01 8.49
C VAL A 161 -18.99 8.91 7.12
N GLY A 162 -19.63 7.79 6.84
CA GLY A 162 -20.32 7.63 5.58
C GLY A 162 -21.68 6.97 5.71
N TYR A 163 -22.52 7.28 4.74
CA TYR A 163 -23.86 6.77 4.60
C TYR A 163 -24.07 6.24 3.18
N SER A 164 -24.50 4.99 3.08
CA SER A 164 -24.77 4.35 1.79
C SER A 164 -26.23 3.94 1.72
N LYS A 165 -26.94 4.27 0.64
CA LYS A 165 -28.30 3.84 0.40
C LYS A 165 -28.51 3.54 -1.08
N LYS A 166 -28.83 2.29 -1.39
CA LYS A 166 -28.90 1.80 -2.80
C LYS A 166 -27.56 2.08 -3.50
N SER A 167 -27.61 2.78 -4.62
CA SER A 167 -26.45 3.16 -5.46
C SER A 167 -25.77 4.48 -5.02
N ASN A 168 -26.25 5.12 -3.96
CA ASN A 168 -25.73 6.40 -3.49
C ASN A 168 -24.87 6.21 -2.25
N ARG A 169 -23.73 6.91 -2.20
CA ARG A 169 -22.83 6.94 -1.05
C ARG A 169 -22.41 8.38 -0.78
N PHE A 170 -22.55 8.79 0.45
CA PHE A 170 -22.11 10.08 0.99
C PHE A 170 -21.03 9.82 2.04
N GLU A 171 -19.98 10.58 2.00
CA GLU A 171 -18.87 10.46 2.95
C GLU A 171 -18.36 11.85 3.32
N ILE A 172 -18.18 12.07 4.62
CA ILE A 172 -17.57 13.27 5.18
C ILE A 172 -16.38 12.78 6.00
N GLY A 173 -15.23 13.39 5.81
CA GLY A 173 -14.02 13.10 6.55
C GLY A 173 -13.30 14.37 6.99
N TYR A 174 -12.47 14.21 8.01
CA TYR A 174 -11.57 15.24 8.50
C TYR A 174 -10.23 14.63 8.86
N GLY A 175 -9.16 15.27 8.47
CA GLY A 175 -7.82 14.87 8.85
C GLY A 175 -6.79 15.07 7.76
N LYS A 176 -5.62 14.48 7.98
CA LYS A 176 -4.49 14.54 7.07
C LYS A 176 -4.39 13.24 6.29
N LYS A 177 -4.31 13.32 4.97
CA LYS A 177 -4.10 12.19 4.07
C LYS A 177 -2.76 12.33 3.35
N ARG A 178 -2.04 11.23 3.23
CA ARG A 178 -0.93 11.10 2.30
C ARG A 178 -1.49 10.82 0.90
N GLU A 179 -0.78 11.24 -0.13
CA GLU A 179 -1.08 10.81 -1.50
C GLU A 179 -0.94 9.30 -1.64
N GLY A 180 -1.78 8.70 -2.44
CA GLY A 180 -1.79 7.26 -2.68
C GLY A 180 -3.18 6.65 -2.59
N ILE A 181 -3.23 5.32 -2.41
CA ILE A 181 -4.48 4.59 -2.28
C ILE A 181 -5.01 4.70 -0.85
N PHE A 182 -6.23 5.18 -0.71
CA PHE A 182 -6.94 5.34 0.54
C PHE A 182 -8.24 4.55 0.55
N CYS A 183 -8.40 3.67 1.53
CA CYS A 183 -9.53 2.75 1.63
C CYS A 183 -10.41 3.10 2.82
N VAL A 184 -11.72 3.31 2.58
CA VAL A 184 -12.71 3.62 3.61
C VAL A 184 -14.03 2.91 3.28
N GLY A 185 -14.61 2.24 4.27
CA GLY A 185 -15.91 1.56 4.13
C GLY A 185 -15.93 0.58 2.96
N GLY A 186 -14.83 -0.16 2.75
CA GLY A 186 -14.69 -1.17 1.70
C GLY A 186 -14.44 -0.62 0.28
N ILE A 187 -14.27 0.68 0.10
CA ILE A 187 -13.95 1.29 -1.19
C ILE A 187 -12.56 1.93 -1.13
N CYS A 188 -11.70 1.59 -2.09
CA CYS A 188 -10.37 2.15 -2.24
C CYS A 188 -10.33 3.12 -3.43
N LYS A 189 -9.70 4.27 -3.24
CA LYS A 189 -9.52 5.29 -4.28
C LYS A 189 -8.15 5.95 -4.17
N LEU A 190 -7.61 6.39 -5.29
CA LEU A 190 -6.42 7.23 -5.31
C LEU A 190 -6.79 8.64 -4.84
N VAL A 191 -6.05 9.16 -3.87
CA VAL A 191 -6.27 10.50 -3.32
C VAL A 191 -4.97 11.32 -3.37
N PRO A 192 -5.05 12.63 -3.57
CA PRO A 192 -3.90 13.53 -3.39
C PRO A 192 -3.63 13.73 -1.89
N SER A 193 -2.44 14.21 -1.57
CA SER A 193 -2.14 14.67 -0.21
C SER A 193 -3.07 15.83 0.17
N SER A 194 -3.65 15.78 1.36
CA SER A 194 -4.61 16.78 1.81
C SER A 194 -4.62 16.89 3.33
N ASN A 195 -5.06 18.04 3.82
CA ASN A 195 -5.26 18.26 5.25
C ASN A 195 -6.52 19.13 5.45
N GLY A 196 -7.47 18.64 6.22
CA GLY A 196 -8.74 19.33 6.50
C GLY A 196 -9.97 18.48 6.20
N PHE A 197 -11.08 19.13 5.86
CA PHE A 197 -12.33 18.47 5.52
C PHE A 197 -12.32 17.91 4.09
N ASN A 198 -12.93 16.76 3.93
CA ASN A 198 -13.22 16.18 2.63
C ASN A 198 -14.67 15.71 2.58
N ILE A 199 -15.31 15.92 1.45
CA ILE A 199 -16.66 15.44 1.16
C ILE A 199 -16.61 14.65 -0.13
N SER A 200 -17.22 13.48 -0.13
CA SER A 200 -17.29 12.62 -1.31
C SER A 200 -18.72 12.15 -1.52
N VAL A 201 -19.21 12.28 -2.74
CA VAL A 201 -20.53 11.78 -3.15
C VAL A 201 -20.30 10.88 -4.36
N SER A 202 -20.79 9.64 -4.29
CA SER A 202 -20.79 8.70 -5.41
C SER A 202 -22.20 8.24 -5.66
N SER A 203 -22.63 8.26 -6.92
CA SER A 203 -23.94 7.76 -7.37
C SER A 203 -23.77 6.98 -8.65
N SER A 204 -24.44 5.84 -8.78
CA SER A 204 -24.54 5.09 -10.04
C SER A 204 -26.02 4.96 -10.42
N PHE A 205 -26.29 5.09 -11.69
CA PHE A 205 -27.63 5.07 -12.30
C PHE A 205 -27.84 3.79 -13.10
#